data_f7515929eb67046eafc883d23d252767
#
_entry.id   f7515929eb67046eafc883d23d252767
#
_cell.length_a   1.000
_cell.length_b   1.000
_cell.length_c   1.000
_cell.angle_alpha   90.00
_cell.angle_beta   90.00
_cell.angle_gamma   90.00
#
_symmetry.space_group_name_H-M   'P 1'
#
loop_
_entity.id
_entity.type
_entity.pdbx_description
1 polymer ?
#
loop_
_entity_poly.entity_id
_entity_poly.type
_entity_poly.pdbx_seq_one_letter_code
_entity_poly.pdbx_strand_id
1 'polypeptide(L)'
;GGAAGGSELLSFLPMIGIFVIFYFLLIRPQQKRAKEQKAMLEALQKGDEVVTAGGVVGRVTKLDDNYVTLAVGGGTEINFQRNAVTALLPKGSLKQL
;
A
#
# COMPACT_ATOMS: atom_id res chain seq x y z
N GLY A 1 -12.72 15.27 46.49
CA GLY A 1 -13.80 15.95 45.89
C GLY A 1 -13.63 16.18 44.41
N GLY A 2 -14.33 17.18 43.90
CA GLY A 2 -14.30 17.53 42.51
C GLY A 2 -12.92 17.90 42.01
N ALA A 3 -12.09 18.45 42.86
CA ALA A 3 -10.71 18.78 42.48
C ALA A 3 -9.89 17.54 42.16
N ALA A 4 -10.12 16.43 42.88
CA ALA A 4 -9.42 15.20 42.60
C ALA A 4 -9.79 14.61 41.22
N GLY A 5 -11.09 14.65 40.87
CA GLY A 5 -11.53 14.21 39.55
C GLY A 5 -10.97 15.06 38.42
N GLY A 6 -10.94 16.39 38.62
CA GLY A 6 -10.34 17.30 37.65
C GLY A 6 -8.84 17.08 37.49
N SER A 7 -8.14 16.81 38.59
CA SER A 7 -6.70 16.52 38.53
C SER A 7 -6.40 15.24 37.81
N GLU A 8 -7.23 14.22 37.99
CA GLU A 8 -7.07 12.96 37.27
C GLU A 8 -7.23 13.14 35.76
N LEU A 9 -8.25 13.88 35.36
CA LEU A 9 -8.45 14.18 33.93
C LEU A 9 -7.27 14.97 33.35
N LEU A 10 -6.79 15.97 34.09
CA LEU A 10 -5.65 16.76 33.66
C LEU A 10 -4.37 15.93 33.54
N SER A 11 -4.20 14.91 34.40
CA SER A 11 -3.03 14.06 34.35
C SER A 11 -2.98 13.17 33.08
N PHE A 12 -4.11 12.95 32.43
CA PHE A 12 -4.15 12.21 31.17
C PHE A 12 -3.84 13.08 29.95
N LEU A 13 -3.88 14.41 30.07
CA LEU A 13 -3.66 15.28 28.91
C LEU A 13 -2.31 15.10 28.24
N PRO A 14 -1.18 14.96 28.94
CA PRO A 14 0.09 14.71 28.28
C PRO A 14 0.09 13.39 27.51
N MET A 15 -0.54 12.36 28.06
CA MET A 15 -0.63 11.06 27.39
C MET A 15 -1.48 11.15 26.14
N ILE A 16 -2.61 11.86 26.20
CA ILE A 16 -3.47 12.09 25.03
C ILE A 16 -2.69 12.85 23.95
N GLY A 17 -1.93 13.87 24.34
CA GLY A 17 -1.08 14.61 23.42
C GLY A 17 -0.08 13.73 22.69
N ILE A 18 0.55 12.82 23.43
CA ILE A 18 1.50 11.86 22.84
C ILE A 18 0.80 10.95 21.83
N PHE A 19 -0.37 10.40 22.16
CA PHE A 19 -1.14 9.57 21.25
C PHE A 19 -1.55 10.33 19.99
N VAL A 20 -1.96 11.59 20.11
CA VAL A 20 -2.31 12.43 18.97
C VAL A 20 -1.10 12.64 18.08
N ILE A 21 0.06 12.93 18.66
CA ILE A 21 1.30 13.11 17.90
C ILE A 21 1.67 11.82 17.18
N PHE A 22 1.63 10.68 17.84
CA PHE A 22 1.91 9.39 17.19
C PHE A 22 0.93 9.09 16.06
N TYR A 23 -0.35 9.42 16.25
CA TYR A 23 -1.34 9.25 15.20
C TYR A 23 -0.94 10.03 13.94
N PHE A 24 -0.63 11.33 14.08
CA PHE A 24 -0.28 12.15 12.93
C PHE A 24 1.07 11.78 12.31
N LEU A 25 2.02 11.32 13.11
CA LEU A 25 3.36 11.03 12.59
C LEU A 25 3.52 9.60 12.09
N LEU A 26 2.83 8.63 12.68
CA LEU A 26 3.02 7.21 12.38
C LEU A 26 1.82 6.57 11.70
N ILE A 27 0.61 6.80 12.20
CA ILE A 27 -0.58 6.10 11.72
C ILE A 27 -1.12 6.74 10.46
N ARG A 28 -1.22 8.05 10.43
CA ARG A 28 -1.77 8.77 9.28
C ARG A 28 -0.96 8.56 7.98
N PRO A 29 0.38 8.63 8.00
CA PRO A 29 1.15 8.30 6.79
C PRO A 29 0.95 6.87 6.31
N GLN A 30 0.83 5.92 7.24
CA GLN A 30 0.57 4.51 6.88
C GLN A 30 -0.79 4.33 6.23
N GLN A 31 -1.81 5.01 6.74
CA GLN A 31 -3.15 4.97 6.15
C GLN A 31 -3.16 5.58 4.76
N LYS A 32 -2.44 6.68 4.56
CA LYS A 32 -2.31 7.32 3.25
C LYS A 32 -1.68 6.37 2.25
N ARG A 33 -0.59 5.70 2.63
CA ARG A 33 0.07 4.71 1.77
C ARG A 33 -0.84 3.55 1.44
N ALA A 34 -1.61 3.07 2.42
CA ALA A 34 -2.55 1.97 2.20
C ALA A 34 -3.64 2.37 1.20
N LYS A 35 -4.15 3.60 1.29
CA LYS A 35 -5.14 4.10 0.33
C LYS A 35 -4.56 4.25 -1.06
N GLU A 36 -3.34 4.76 -1.19
CA GLU A 36 -2.65 4.89 -2.47
C GLU A 36 -2.40 3.52 -3.10
N GLN A 37 -1.98 2.54 -2.30
CA GLN A 37 -1.78 1.17 -2.75
C GLN A 37 -3.08 0.56 -3.26
N LYS A 38 -4.15 0.71 -2.52
CA LYS A 38 -5.46 0.21 -2.91
C LYS A 38 -5.95 0.86 -4.18
N ALA A 39 -5.81 2.18 -4.30
CA ALA A 39 -6.20 2.92 -5.50
C ALA A 39 -5.39 2.47 -6.70
N MET A 40 -4.09 2.25 -6.54
CA MET A 40 -3.24 1.72 -7.60
C MET A 40 -3.73 0.35 -8.07
N LEU A 41 -4.02 -0.56 -7.13
CA LEU A 41 -4.48 -1.91 -7.47
C LEU A 41 -5.83 -1.88 -8.18
N GLU A 42 -6.73 -1.00 -7.79
CA GLU A 42 -8.04 -0.86 -8.43
C GLU A 42 -7.93 -0.28 -9.84
N ALA A 43 -6.91 0.53 -10.09
CA ALA A 43 -6.68 1.17 -11.39
C ALA A 43 -5.84 0.32 -12.35
N LEU A 44 -5.35 -0.85 -11.92
CA LEU A 44 -4.54 -1.71 -12.79
C LEU A 44 -5.32 -2.13 -14.03
N GLN A 45 -4.64 -2.13 -15.17
CA GLN A 45 -5.18 -2.53 -16.46
C GLN A 45 -4.21 -3.47 -17.16
N LYS A 46 -4.72 -4.24 -18.10
CA LYS A 46 -3.89 -5.07 -18.97
C LYS A 46 -2.90 -4.20 -19.74
N GLY A 47 -1.65 -4.65 -19.78
CA GLY A 47 -0.57 -3.90 -20.42
C GLY A 47 0.22 -3.02 -19.47
N ASP A 48 -0.24 -2.84 -18.24
CA ASP A 48 0.52 -2.09 -17.23
C ASP A 48 1.76 -2.88 -16.81
N GLU A 49 2.84 -2.15 -16.57
CA GLU A 49 4.10 -2.72 -16.09
C GLU A 49 4.18 -2.48 -14.59
N VAL A 50 4.45 -3.54 -13.83
CA VAL A 50 4.39 -3.49 -12.37
C VAL A 50 5.58 -4.19 -11.74
N VAL A 51 5.86 -3.82 -10.49
CA VAL A 51 6.82 -4.49 -9.61
C VAL A 51 6.06 -5.20 -8.51
N THR A 52 6.41 -6.44 -8.24
CA THR A 52 5.81 -7.22 -7.15
C THR A 52 6.72 -7.25 -5.93
N ALA A 53 6.19 -7.72 -4.81
CA ALA A 53 6.98 -7.99 -3.62
C ALA A 53 8.10 -8.96 -3.98
N GLY A 54 9.32 -8.68 -3.53
CA GLY A 54 10.49 -9.46 -3.90
C GLY A 54 11.22 -8.97 -5.13
N GLY A 55 10.69 -7.94 -5.83
CA GLY A 55 11.38 -7.30 -6.93
C GLY A 55 11.11 -7.90 -8.30
N VAL A 56 10.21 -8.86 -8.44
CA VAL A 56 9.83 -9.40 -9.74
C VAL A 56 9.05 -8.34 -10.52
N VAL A 57 9.50 -8.04 -11.73
CA VAL A 57 8.85 -7.07 -12.61
C VAL A 57 8.18 -7.80 -13.77
N GLY A 58 7.06 -7.27 -14.25
CA GLY A 58 6.34 -7.89 -15.34
C GLY A 58 5.25 -7.00 -15.90
N ARG A 59 4.67 -7.44 -17.02
CA ARG A 59 3.56 -6.75 -17.66
C ARG A 59 2.27 -7.52 -17.40
N VAL A 60 1.23 -6.81 -17.02
CA VAL A 60 -0.08 -7.41 -16.72
C VAL A 60 -0.69 -7.93 -18.03
N THR A 61 -0.98 -9.22 -18.07
CA THR A 61 -1.65 -9.86 -19.22
C THR A 61 -3.07 -10.27 -18.89
N LYS A 62 -3.36 -10.58 -17.63
CA LYS A 62 -4.72 -10.91 -17.16
C LYS A 62 -4.94 -10.31 -15.79
N LEU A 63 -6.16 -9.90 -15.51
CA LEU A 63 -6.60 -9.36 -14.23
C LEU A 63 -7.81 -10.12 -13.72
N ASP A 64 -7.76 -10.46 -12.44
CA ASP A 64 -8.86 -11.05 -11.71
C ASP A 64 -9.02 -10.32 -10.38
N ASP A 65 -10.09 -10.58 -9.64
CA ASP A 65 -10.34 -9.92 -8.36
C ASP A 65 -9.26 -10.22 -7.33
N ASN A 66 -8.69 -11.43 -7.37
CA ASN A 66 -7.70 -11.89 -6.39
C ASN A 66 -6.30 -12.06 -6.96
N TYR A 67 -6.17 -12.19 -8.29
CA TYR A 67 -4.91 -12.53 -8.93
C TYR A 67 -4.64 -11.62 -10.12
N VAL A 68 -3.36 -11.45 -10.43
CA VAL A 68 -2.89 -10.84 -11.66
C VAL A 68 -1.92 -11.82 -12.32
N THR A 69 -1.97 -11.92 -13.65
CA THR A 69 -1.01 -12.69 -14.43
C THR A 69 -0.02 -11.73 -15.04
N LEU A 70 1.26 -11.95 -14.81
CA LEU A 70 2.33 -11.10 -15.31
C LEU A 70 3.20 -11.88 -16.30
N ALA A 71 3.46 -11.26 -17.44
CA ALA A 71 4.50 -11.71 -18.35
C ALA A 71 5.84 -11.22 -17.82
N VAL A 72 6.71 -12.16 -17.46
CA VAL A 72 8.00 -11.84 -16.80
C VAL A 72 9.19 -11.99 -17.74
N GLY A 73 8.94 -12.23 -19.04
CA GLY A 73 9.98 -12.40 -20.05
C GLY A 73 10.11 -13.85 -20.50
N GLY A 74 10.71 -14.04 -21.68
CA GLY A 74 10.94 -15.38 -22.23
C GLY A 74 9.68 -16.16 -22.56
N GLY A 75 8.54 -15.50 -22.73
CA GLY A 75 7.25 -16.15 -22.95
C GLY A 75 6.62 -16.74 -21.71
N THR A 76 7.18 -16.49 -20.53
CA THR A 76 6.68 -17.02 -19.27
C THR A 76 5.67 -16.05 -18.63
N GLU A 77 4.54 -16.60 -18.19
CA GLU A 77 3.53 -15.88 -17.42
C GLU A 77 3.41 -16.51 -16.04
N ILE A 78 3.32 -15.67 -15.00
CA ILE A 78 3.20 -16.11 -13.62
C ILE A 78 2.00 -15.42 -12.98
N ASN A 79 1.24 -16.17 -12.22
CA ASN A 79 0.12 -15.64 -11.44
C ASN A 79 0.64 -15.15 -10.10
N PHE A 80 0.29 -13.93 -9.75
CA PHE A 80 0.57 -13.33 -8.45
C PHE A 80 -0.74 -12.97 -7.76
N GLN A 81 -0.72 -12.97 -6.44
CA GLN A 81 -1.82 -12.35 -5.72
C GLN A 81 -1.85 -10.85 -6.05
N ARG A 82 -3.03 -10.30 -6.19
CA ARG A 82 -3.19 -8.90 -6.58
C ARG A 82 -2.51 -7.96 -5.60
N ASN A 83 -2.55 -8.24 -4.32
CA ASN A 83 -1.90 -7.44 -3.30
C ASN A 83 -0.37 -7.59 -3.26
N ALA A 84 0.20 -8.53 -4.01
CA ALA A 84 1.66 -8.64 -4.15
C ALA A 84 2.24 -7.57 -5.07
N VAL A 85 1.42 -6.90 -5.88
CA VAL A 85 1.86 -5.78 -6.71
C VAL A 85 2.15 -4.59 -5.80
N THR A 86 3.38 -4.10 -5.80
CA THR A 86 3.82 -3.03 -4.89
C THR A 86 3.91 -1.67 -5.57
N ALA A 87 4.17 -1.63 -6.87
CA ALA A 87 4.33 -0.37 -7.58
C ALA A 87 3.99 -0.52 -9.05
N LEU A 88 3.53 0.58 -9.64
CA LEU A 88 3.30 0.69 -11.07
C LEU A 88 4.51 1.38 -11.71
N LEU A 89 5.02 0.81 -12.80
CA LEU A 89 6.13 1.38 -13.53
C LEU A 89 5.63 2.25 -14.69
N PRO A 90 6.40 3.25 -15.12
CA PRO A 90 6.08 3.99 -16.33
C PRO A 90 6.05 3.06 -17.54
N LYS A 91 5.16 3.34 -18.49
CA LYS A 91 5.08 2.55 -19.73
C LYS A 91 6.40 2.60 -20.48
N GLY A 92 6.81 1.45 -20.99
CA GLY A 92 8.07 1.32 -21.71
C GLY A 92 9.27 0.98 -20.82
N SER A 93 9.09 0.84 -19.50
CA SER A 93 10.17 0.45 -18.60
C SER A 93 10.66 -0.97 -18.87
N LEU A 94 9.80 -1.86 -19.35
CA LEU A 94 10.09 -3.26 -19.58
C LEU A 94 10.11 -3.57 -21.08
N LYS A 95 11.00 -2.90 -21.81
CA LYS A 95 11.06 -3.05 -23.27
C LYS A 95 11.48 -4.44 -23.74
N GLN A 96 12.13 -5.21 -22.86
CA GLN A 96 12.66 -6.52 -23.19
C GLN A 96 11.66 -7.67 -22.97
N LEU A 97 10.49 -7.37 -22.47
CA LEU A 97 9.47 -8.39 -22.20
C LEU A 97 8.58 -8.68 -23.40
#